data_88504b30b7fcde88fc88122d2a6b7bc6
#
_entry.id   88504b30b7fcde88fc88122d2a6b7bc6
#
_cell.length_a   1.000
_cell.length_b   1.000
_cell.length_c   1.000
_cell.angle_alpha   90.00
_cell.angle_beta   90.00
_cell.angle_gamma   90.00
#
_symmetry.space_group_name_H-M   'P 1'
#
loop_
_entity.id
_entity.type
_entity.pdbx_description
1 polymer ?
#
loop_
_entity_poly.entity_id
_entity_poly.type
_entity_poly.pdbx_seq_one_letter_code
_entity_poly.pdbx_strand_id
1 'polypeptide(L)'
;MTDKKLKLPEAGQWPDKLVVPALIAGAVLSTVGFLMAFFYVAPVGGAAVNGAELIGDVMVSQKMLLSQKIFYFHMPVAITSFIALGFGCYYAVRFLMTKNQRFDTCSRICLEIALLFVVLTMITGEMWTRFEWGVWWSWEPRLTTYLILMLIVIAYFVLRSSVDEPERRAT
;
A
#
# COMPACT_ATOMS: atom_id res chain seq x y z
N MET A 1 -7.82 -40.98 -0.39
CA MET A 1 -7.51 -39.71 0.31
C MET A 1 -8.74 -38.85 0.19
N THR A 2 -9.49 -38.70 1.29
CA THR A 2 -10.76 -38.00 1.35
C THR A 2 -10.55 -36.52 1.12
N ASP A 3 -11.09 -36.04 0.02
CA ASP A 3 -11.16 -34.63 -0.34
C ASP A 3 -12.01 -33.89 0.71
N LYS A 4 -11.33 -33.36 1.73
CA LYS A 4 -11.96 -32.53 2.75
C LYS A 4 -12.23 -31.17 2.12
N LYS A 5 -13.32 -31.08 1.31
CA LYS A 5 -13.82 -29.81 0.79
C LYS A 5 -13.97 -28.85 1.97
N LEU A 6 -13.05 -27.92 2.07
CA LEU A 6 -13.13 -26.83 3.04
C LEU A 6 -14.41 -26.05 2.69
N LYS A 7 -15.50 -26.32 3.44
CA LYS A 7 -16.73 -25.54 3.30
C LYS A 7 -16.40 -24.10 3.66
N LEU A 8 -16.49 -23.21 2.69
CA LEU A 8 -16.52 -21.78 3.02
C LEU A 8 -17.78 -21.52 3.85
N PRO A 9 -17.72 -20.63 4.84
CA PRO A 9 -18.93 -20.13 5.49
C PRO A 9 -19.89 -19.57 4.44
N GLU A 10 -21.18 -19.84 4.57
CA GLU A 10 -22.20 -19.26 3.70
C GLU A 10 -22.24 -17.73 3.88
N ALA A 11 -22.57 -17.00 2.81
CA ALA A 11 -22.69 -15.54 2.87
C ALA A 11 -23.62 -15.13 4.03
N GLY A 12 -23.16 -14.20 4.90
CA GLY A 12 -23.91 -13.76 6.07
C GLY A 12 -23.51 -14.43 7.40
N GLN A 13 -22.50 -15.33 7.40
CA GLN A 13 -21.93 -15.87 8.63
C GLN A 13 -21.04 -14.81 9.34
N TRP A 14 -20.65 -15.10 10.59
CA TRP A 14 -19.95 -14.13 11.45
C TRP A 14 -18.70 -13.45 10.82
N PRO A 15 -17.90 -14.06 9.90
CA PRO A 15 -16.83 -13.35 9.23
C PRO A 15 -17.33 -12.14 8.43
N ASP A 16 -18.45 -12.30 7.70
CA ASP A 16 -19.05 -11.22 6.91
C ASP A 16 -19.60 -10.10 7.81
N LYS A 17 -20.15 -10.47 8.97
CA LYS A 17 -20.66 -9.52 9.97
C LYS A 17 -19.55 -8.66 10.59
N LEU A 18 -18.31 -9.15 10.63
CA LEU A 18 -17.16 -8.42 11.16
C LEU A 18 -16.41 -7.64 10.09
N VAL A 19 -16.45 -8.08 8.83
CA VAL A 19 -15.70 -7.44 7.73
C VAL A 19 -16.15 -6.01 7.51
N VAL A 20 -17.47 -5.77 7.39
CA VAL A 20 -18.00 -4.43 7.16
C VAL A 20 -17.69 -3.46 8.30
N PRO A 21 -17.97 -3.78 9.59
CA PRO A 21 -17.60 -2.87 10.68
C PRO A 21 -16.08 -2.70 10.81
N ALA A 22 -15.27 -3.72 10.53
CA ALA A 22 -13.81 -3.59 10.54
C ALA A 22 -13.30 -2.66 9.43
N LEU A 23 -13.88 -2.72 8.22
CA LEU A 23 -13.56 -1.80 7.12
C LEU A 23 -13.96 -0.36 7.47
N ILE A 24 -15.15 -0.16 8.03
CA ILE A 24 -15.60 1.17 8.47
C ILE A 24 -14.67 1.71 9.55
N ALA A 25 -14.38 0.91 10.58
CA ALA A 25 -13.46 1.31 11.65
C ALA A 25 -12.07 1.64 11.11
N GLY A 26 -11.53 0.82 10.21
CA GLY A 26 -10.25 1.07 9.54
C GLY A 26 -10.25 2.36 8.73
N ALA A 27 -11.31 2.61 7.96
CA ALA A 27 -11.45 3.84 7.19
C ALA A 27 -11.53 5.08 8.09
N VAL A 28 -12.33 5.01 9.16
CA VAL A 28 -12.47 6.11 10.15
C VAL A 28 -11.13 6.37 10.84
N LEU A 29 -10.47 5.33 11.36
CA LEU A 29 -9.18 5.46 12.05
C LEU A 29 -8.10 6.01 11.11
N SER A 30 -8.06 5.56 9.85
CA SER A 30 -7.11 6.07 8.86
C SER A 30 -7.38 7.54 8.54
N THR A 31 -8.64 7.93 8.39
CA THR A 31 -9.03 9.33 8.13
C THR A 31 -8.68 10.21 9.32
N VAL A 32 -9.01 9.80 10.53
CA VAL A 32 -8.66 10.53 11.76
C VAL A 32 -7.15 10.64 11.92
N GLY A 33 -6.40 9.54 11.72
CA GLY A 33 -4.94 9.54 11.76
C GLY A 33 -4.33 10.50 10.73
N PHE A 34 -4.86 10.52 9.52
CA PHE A 34 -4.44 11.46 8.48
C PHE A 34 -4.69 12.91 8.89
N LEU A 35 -5.89 13.24 9.34
CA LEU A 35 -6.24 14.59 9.80
C LEU A 35 -5.37 15.03 10.98
N MET A 36 -5.15 14.12 11.94
CA MET A 36 -4.26 14.41 13.06
C MET A 36 -2.82 14.66 12.61
N ALA A 37 -2.27 13.84 11.70
CA ALA A 37 -0.91 14.00 11.21
C ALA A 37 -0.71 15.34 10.48
N PHE A 38 -1.70 15.80 9.70
CA PHE A 38 -1.57 17.03 8.92
C PHE A 38 -1.94 18.31 9.67
N PHE A 39 -2.95 18.24 10.54
CA PHE A 39 -3.50 19.44 11.15
C PHE A 39 -3.19 19.60 12.63
N TYR A 40 -3.02 18.48 13.36
CA TYR A 40 -2.91 18.51 14.81
C TYR A 40 -1.50 18.20 15.33
N VAL A 41 -0.77 17.30 14.66
CA VAL A 41 0.60 16.99 15.07
C VAL A 41 1.49 18.18 14.78
N ALA A 42 1.96 18.84 15.83
CA ALA A 42 2.98 19.86 15.70
C ALA A 42 4.22 19.25 15.04
N PRO A 43 4.91 19.99 14.16
CA PRO A 43 6.22 19.59 13.69
C PRO A 43 7.11 19.31 14.90
N VAL A 44 7.94 18.27 14.84
CA VAL A 44 8.88 17.98 15.94
C VAL A 44 9.79 19.19 16.12
N GLY A 45 9.63 19.89 17.26
CA GLY A 45 10.53 20.96 17.63
C GLY A 45 9.95 22.33 18.01
N GLY A 46 8.62 22.56 18.02
CA GLY A 46 8.05 23.81 18.52
C GLY A 46 7.61 24.84 17.44
N ALA A 47 7.37 26.10 17.79
CA ALA A 47 6.78 27.09 16.90
C ALA A 47 7.80 27.70 15.91
N ALA A 48 7.43 27.68 14.63
CA ALA A 48 8.26 28.27 13.57
C ALA A 48 8.47 29.77 13.79
N VAL A 49 9.71 30.20 13.88
CA VAL A 49 10.09 31.60 13.91
C VAL A 49 10.74 31.95 12.56
N ASN A 50 10.09 32.83 11.79
CA ASN A 50 10.63 33.33 10.52
C ASN A 50 10.99 32.27 9.47
N GLY A 51 10.18 31.18 9.36
CA GLY A 51 10.38 30.15 8.33
C GLY A 51 11.47 29.12 8.63
N ALA A 52 12.11 29.19 9.78
CA ALA A 52 13.00 28.18 10.32
C ALA A 52 12.73 27.99 11.82
N GLU A 53 12.91 26.79 12.30
CA GLU A 53 12.62 26.41 13.67
C GLU A 53 13.87 25.83 14.34
N LEU A 54 14.11 26.22 15.60
CA LEU A 54 15.16 25.65 16.43
C LEU A 54 14.64 24.37 17.11
N ILE A 55 15.22 23.23 16.72
CA ILE A 55 15.03 21.95 17.43
C ILE A 55 16.30 21.64 18.18
N GLY A 56 16.29 21.90 19.50
CA GLY A 56 17.52 21.94 20.27
C GLY A 56 18.42 23.05 19.75
N ASP A 57 19.65 22.73 19.34
CA ASP A 57 20.62 23.68 18.77
C ASP A 57 20.63 23.67 17.22
N VAL A 58 19.67 22.96 16.56
CA VAL A 58 19.66 22.80 15.11
C VAL A 58 18.53 23.61 14.47
N MET A 59 18.88 24.48 13.52
CA MET A 59 17.93 25.22 12.69
C MET A 59 17.28 24.28 11.68
N VAL A 60 15.96 24.05 11.77
CA VAL A 60 15.20 23.22 10.86
C VAL A 60 14.33 24.08 9.96
N SER A 61 14.43 23.90 8.65
CA SER A 61 13.65 24.67 7.69
C SER A 61 12.19 24.20 7.66
N GLN A 62 11.27 25.10 7.35
CA GLN A 62 9.84 24.78 7.15
C GLN A 62 9.62 23.70 6.08
N LYS A 63 10.52 23.61 5.10
CA LYS A 63 10.54 22.57 4.08
C LYS A 63 10.73 21.16 4.69
N MET A 64 11.62 20.99 5.64
CA MET A 64 11.86 19.72 6.35
C MET A 64 10.63 19.31 7.16
N LEU A 65 9.93 20.28 7.76
CA LEU A 65 8.73 20.01 8.55
C LEU A 65 7.55 19.52 7.68
N LEU A 66 7.40 20.05 6.48
CA LEU A 66 6.39 19.58 5.50
C LEU A 66 6.73 18.19 4.96
N SER A 67 7.99 17.95 4.63
CA SER A 67 8.49 16.65 4.18
C SER A 67 8.22 15.55 5.22
N GLN A 68 8.38 15.86 6.51
CA GLN A 68 8.06 14.96 7.60
C GLN A 68 6.56 14.59 7.65
N LYS A 69 5.66 15.54 7.39
CA LYS A 69 4.21 15.25 7.34
C LYS A 69 3.85 14.29 6.21
N ILE A 70 4.46 14.44 5.03
CA ILE A 70 4.29 13.51 3.92
C ILE A 70 4.78 12.11 4.31
N PHE A 71 5.89 12.01 5.04
CA PHE A 71 6.44 10.75 5.50
C PHE A 71 5.47 9.96 6.39
N TYR A 72 4.74 10.62 7.31
CA TYR A 72 3.75 9.96 8.16
C TYR A 72 2.64 9.27 7.38
N PHE A 73 2.26 9.80 6.22
CA PHE A 73 1.29 9.17 5.35
C PHE A 73 1.93 8.15 4.40
N HIS A 74 3.08 8.48 3.83
CA HIS A 74 3.78 7.65 2.85
C HIS A 74 4.19 6.28 3.42
N MET A 75 4.75 6.25 4.62
CA MET A 75 5.27 5.02 5.23
C MET A 75 4.20 3.95 5.47
N PRO A 76 3.04 4.23 6.09
CA PRO A 76 1.98 3.24 6.23
C PRO A 76 1.47 2.70 4.89
N VAL A 77 1.34 3.57 3.89
CA VAL A 77 0.90 3.19 2.53
C VAL A 77 1.90 2.25 1.88
N ALA A 78 3.20 2.57 1.97
CA ALA A 78 4.29 1.73 1.44
C ALA A 78 4.35 0.37 2.14
N ILE A 79 4.29 0.33 3.47
CA ILE A 79 4.28 -0.92 4.24
C ILE A 79 3.08 -1.78 3.86
N THR A 80 1.89 -1.19 3.74
CA THR A 80 0.67 -1.91 3.34
C THR A 80 0.82 -2.52 1.94
N SER A 81 1.45 -1.81 0.99
CA SER A 81 1.70 -2.34 -0.35
C SER A 81 2.58 -3.59 -0.32
N PHE A 82 3.66 -3.59 0.48
CA PHE A 82 4.53 -4.75 0.62
C PHE A 82 3.84 -5.93 1.30
N ILE A 83 3.03 -5.69 2.32
CA ILE A 83 2.24 -6.73 2.98
C ILE A 83 1.25 -7.37 1.97
N ALA A 84 0.52 -6.55 1.22
CA ALA A 84 -0.43 -7.03 0.23
C ALA A 84 0.26 -7.82 -0.91
N LEU A 85 1.42 -7.36 -1.39
CA LEU A 85 2.26 -8.08 -2.35
C LEU A 85 2.72 -9.43 -1.78
N GLY A 86 3.17 -9.45 -0.53
CA GLY A 86 3.60 -10.68 0.15
C GLY A 86 2.49 -11.73 0.22
N PHE A 87 1.28 -11.33 0.60
CA PHE A 87 0.12 -12.23 0.60
C PHE A 87 -0.27 -12.64 -0.82
N GLY A 88 -0.21 -11.73 -1.80
CA GLY A 88 -0.45 -12.04 -3.20
C GLY A 88 0.50 -13.13 -3.71
N CYS A 89 1.79 -12.99 -3.47
CA CYS A 89 2.81 -13.99 -3.80
C CYS A 89 2.58 -15.31 -3.06
N TYR A 90 2.29 -15.27 -1.77
CA TYR A 90 2.02 -16.47 -0.98
C TYR A 90 0.86 -17.28 -1.57
N TYR A 91 -0.27 -16.63 -1.89
CA TYR A 91 -1.41 -17.32 -2.47
C TYR A 91 -1.15 -17.79 -3.91
N ALA A 92 -0.34 -17.08 -4.69
CA ALA A 92 0.08 -17.51 -6.01
C ALA A 92 0.90 -18.83 -5.94
N VAL A 93 1.87 -18.90 -5.04
CA VAL A 93 2.64 -20.14 -4.81
C VAL A 93 1.73 -21.28 -4.34
N ARG A 94 0.80 -21.00 -3.42
CA ARG A 94 -0.18 -21.99 -2.95
C ARG A 94 -1.07 -22.51 -4.07
N PHE A 95 -1.47 -21.63 -5.00
CA PHE A 95 -2.21 -22.02 -6.19
C PHE A 95 -1.39 -22.96 -7.08
N LEU A 96 -0.14 -22.63 -7.37
CA LEU A 96 0.74 -23.46 -8.20
C LEU A 96 0.92 -24.87 -7.62
N MET A 97 1.02 -24.98 -6.29
CA MET A 97 1.19 -26.26 -5.60
C MET A 97 -0.08 -27.10 -5.51
N THR A 98 -1.24 -26.45 -5.36
CA THR A 98 -2.52 -27.14 -5.06
C THR A 98 -3.51 -27.16 -6.22
N LYS A 99 -3.30 -26.30 -7.23
CA LYS A 99 -4.22 -26.05 -8.35
C LYS A 99 -5.66 -25.70 -7.91
N ASN A 100 -5.82 -25.20 -6.68
CA ASN A 100 -7.13 -24.83 -6.14
C ASN A 100 -7.42 -23.37 -6.49
N GLN A 101 -8.47 -23.13 -7.28
CA GLN A 101 -8.90 -21.84 -7.81
C GLN A 101 -9.18 -20.77 -6.72
N ARG A 102 -9.42 -21.18 -5.48
CA ARG A 102 -9.60 -20.24 -4.36
C ARG A 102 -8.33 -19.46 -4.08
N PHE A 103 -7.17 -20.10 -4.15
CA PHE A 103 -5.89 -19.43 -3.93
C PHE A 103 -5.57 -18.44 -5.06
N ASP A 104 -5.96 -18.75 -6.30
CA ASP A 104 -5.84 -17.81 -7.42
C ASP A 104 -6.69 -16.55 -7.18
N THR A 105 -7.96 -16.74 -6.77
CA THR A 105 -8.84 -15.61 -6.44
C THR A 105 -8.29 -14.76 -5.30
N CYS A 106 -7.79 -15.38 -4.22
CA CYS A 106 -7.17 -14.66 -3.11
C CYS A 106 -5.92 -13.89 -3.56
N SER A 107 -5.05 -14.52 -4.36
CA SER A 107 -3.87 -13.88 -4.92
C SER A 107 -4.23 -12.64 -5.74
N ARG A 108 -5.21 -12.80 -6.63
CA ARG A 108 -5.70 -11.69 -7.46
C ARG A 108 -6.19 -10.52 -6.62
N ILE A 109 -7.05 -10.76 -5.63
CA ILE A 109 -7.58 -9.70 -4.76
C ILE A 109 -6.44 -9.00 -4.01
N CYS A 110 -5.48 -9.75 -3.45
CA CYS A 110 -4.33 -9.18 -2.77
C CYS A 110 -3.49 -8.31 -3.71
N LEU A 111 -3.29 -8.72 -4.97
CA LEU A 111 -2.53 -7.96 -5.96
C LEU A 111 -3.30 -6.71 -6.45
N GLU A 112 -4.64 -6.75 -6.55
CA GLU A 112 -5.46 -5.57 -6.85
C GLU A 112 -5.31 -4.51 -5.74
N ILE A 113 -5.40 -4.94 -4.48
CA ILE A 113 -5.15 -4.06 -3.33
C ILE A 113 -3.71 -3.55 -3.34
N ALA A 114 -2.75 -4.42 -3.60
CA ALA A 114 -1.34 -4.06 -3.68
C ALA A 114 -1.10 -3.00 -4.74
N LEU A 115 -1.67 -3.15 -5.94
CA LEU A 115 -1.52 -2.18 -7.03
C LEU A 115 -2.03 -0.79 -6.62
N LEU A 116 -3.19 -0.71 -5.96
CA LEU A 116 -3.70 0.56 -5.44
C LEU A 116 -2.70 1.23 -4.49
N PHE A 117 -2.18 0.47 -3.51
CA PHE A 117 -1.22 1.01 -2.55
C PHE A 117 0.15 1.30 -3.18
N VAL A 118 0.57 0.54 -4.18
CA VAL A 118 1.80 0.80 -4.95
C VAL A 118 1.69 2.14 -5.69
N VAL A 119 0.56 2.41 -6.36
CA VAL A 119 0.33 3.69 -7.06
C VAL A 119 0.30 4.85 -6.05
N LEU A 120 -0.39 4.70 -4.93
CA LEU A 120 -0.41 5.72 -3.87
C LEU A 120 0.98 5.98 -3.29
N THR A 121 1.79 4.93 -3.11
CA THR A 121 3.18 5.05 -2.65
C THR A 121 4.02 5.81 -3.66
N MET A 122 3.87 5.53 -4.96
CA MET A 122 4.58 6.28 -6.02
C MET A 122 4.23 7.77 -5.97
N ILE A 123 2.94 8.11 -5.97
CA ILE A 123 2.48 9.50 -5.95
C ILE A 123 3.01 10.24 -4.70
N THR A 124 2.87 9.65 -3.53
CA THR A 124 3.33 10.28 -2.28
C THR A 124 4.86 10.33 -2.19
N GLY A 125 5.56 9.35 -2.77
CA GLY A 125 7.02 9.33 -2.89
C GLY A 125 7.55 10.43 -3.80
N GLU A 126 6.93 10.66 -4.96
CA GLU A 126 7.27 11.76 -5.87
C GLU A 126 7.00 13.14 -5.23
N MET A 127 5.89 13.28 -4.50
CA MET A 127 5.62 14.49 -3.72
C MET A 127 6.74 14.72 -2.69
N TRP A 128 7.14 13.69 -1.94
CA TRP A 128 8.23 13.78 -0.98
C TRP A 128 9.55 14.17 -1.66
N THR A 129 9.89 13.55 -2.80
CA THR A 129 11.07 13.84 -3.62
C THR A 129 11.07 15.30 -4.07
N ARG A 130 9.93 15.82 -4.49
CA ARG A 130 9.79 17.22 -4.90
C ARG A 130 10.05 18.19 -3.75
N PHE A 131 9.56 17.88 -2.56
CA PHE A 131 9.77 18.71 -1.39
C PHE A 131 11.20 18.63 -0.88
N GLU A 132 11.78 17.44 -0.82
CA GLU A 132 13.10 17.22 -0.24
C GLU A 132 14.25 17.63 -1.18
N TRP A 133 14.18 17.20 -2.44
CA TRP A 133 15.26 17.39 -3.41
C TRP A 133 14.95 18.43 -4.50
N GLY A 134 13.77 18.98 -4.54
CA GLY A 134 13.39 20.00 -5.51
C GLY A 134 13.07 19.47 -6.92
N VAL A 135 13.16 18.15 -7.14
CA VAL A 135 12.85 17.47 -8.42
C VAL A 135 11.69 16.51 -8.24
N TRP A 136 10.87 16.32 -9.27
CA TRP A 136 9.78 15.35 -9.22
C TRP A 136 10.28 13.92 -9.32
N TRP A 137 11.34 13.69 -10.07
CA TRP A 137 11.89 12.37 -10.30
C TRP A 137 13.42 12.39 -10.18
N SER A 138 13.95 11.39 -9.53
CA SER A 138 15.36 11.04 -9.57
C SER A 138 15.52 9.55 -9.81
N TRP A 139 16.53 9.17 -10.62
CA TRP A 139 16.83 7.78 -10.94
C TRP A 139 17.56 7.05 -9.81
N GLU A 140 17.19 7.35 -8.58
CA GLU A 140 17.73 6.62 -7.45
C GLU A 140 17.16 5.19 -7.36
N PRO A 141 17.90 4.24 -6.77
CA PRO A 141 17.48 2.84 -6.73
C PRO A 141 16.10 2.60 -6.11
N ARG A 142 15.69 3.34 -5.10
CA ARG A 142 14.38 3.19 -4.43
C ARG A 142 13.23 3.49 -5.39
N LEU A 143 13.25 4.67 -6.01
CA LEU A 143 12.19 5.08 -6.95
C LEU A 143 12.17 4.18 -8.18
N THR A 144 13.35 3.87 -8.73
CA THR A 144 13.47 3.04 -9.93
C THR A 144 13.00 1.60 -9.69
N THR A 145 13.41 0.96 -8.62
CA THR A 145 12.98 -0.41 -8.31
C THR A 145 11.50 -0.48 -8.00
N TYR A 146 10.96 0.54 -7.33
CA TYR A 146 9.53 0.58 -7.03
C TYR A 146 8.68 0.84 -8.29
N LEU A 147 9.17 1.65 -9.23
CA LEU A 147 8.54 1.81 -10.55
C LEU A 147 8.52 0.49 -11.32
N ILE A 148 9.65 -0.24 -11.34
CA ILE A 148 9.73 -1.56 -11.97
C ILE A 148 8.72 -2.52 -11.34
N LEU A 149 8.61 -2.55 -10.01
CA LEU A 149 7.63 -3.35 -9.30
C LEU A 149 6.19 -3.00 -9.73
N MET A 150 5.86 -1.71 -9.81
CA MET A 150 4.56 -1.25 -10.29
C MET A 150 4.26 -1.74 -11.70
N LEU A 151 5.24 -1.62 -12.61
CA LEU A 151 5.09 -2.07 -14.01
C LEU A 151 4.90 -3.58 -14.10
N ILE A 152 5.58 -4.37 -13.28
CA ILE A 152 5.40 -5.83 -13.22
C ILE A 152 3.97 -6.18 -12.80
N VAL A 153 3.43 -5.53 -11.76
CA VAL A 153 2.07 -5.79 -11.30
C VAL A 153 1.04 -5.37 -12.35
N ILE A 154 1.24 -4.24 -13.03
CA ILE A 154 0.39 -3.82 -14.16
C ILE A 154 0.45 -4.84 -15.29
N ALA A 155 1.65 -5.26 -15.69
CA ALA A 155 1.85 -6.26 -16.75
C ALA A 155 1.14 -7.58 -16.41
N TYR A 156 1.19 -8.02 -15.15
CA TYR A 156 0.44 -9.19 -14.70
C TYR A 156 -1.06 -9.04 -14.97
N PHE A 157 -1.68 -7.90 -14.64
CA PHE A 157 -3.11 -7.70 -14.88
C PHE A 157 -3.45 -7.61 -16.37
N VAL A 158 -2.58 -6.97 -17.17
CA VAL A 158 -2.77 -6.89 -18.63
C VAL A 158 -2.70 -8.28 -19.25
N LEU A 159 -1.70 -9.07 -18.91
CA LEU A 159 -1.58 -10.46 -19.39
C LEU A 159 -2.77 -11.31 -18.95
N ARG A 160 -3.16 -11.19 -17.68
CA ARG A 160 -4.30 -11.93 -17.14
C ARG A 160 -5.62 -11.57 -17.83
N SER A 161 -5.82 -10.32 -18.25
CA SER A 161 -7.02 -9.88 -18.97
C SER A 161 -7.04 -10.36 -20.42
N SER A 162 -5.88 -10.66 -21.01
CA SER A 162 -5.73 -11.08 -22.40
C SER A 162 -5.95 -12.59 -22.61
N VAL A 163 -6.07 -13.36 -21.52
CA VAL A 163 -6.28 -14.83 -21.59
C VAL A 163 -7.74 -15.15 -21.34
N ASP A 164 -8.44 -15.75 -22.32
CA ASP A 164 -9.88 -16.06 -22.23
C ASP A 164 -10.18 -17.32 -21.41
N GLU A 165 -9.25 -18.29 -21.38
CA GLU A 165 -9.46 -19.56 -20.66
C GLU A 165 -9.14 -19.42 -19.16
N PRO A 166 -10.08 -19.78 -18.26
CA PRO A 166 -9.89 -19.63 -16.80
C PRO A 166 -8.70 -20.43 -16.25
N GLU A 167 -8.40 -21.60 -16.82
CA GLU A 167 -7.30 -22.45 -16.39
C GLU A 167 -5.94 -21.86 -16.78
N ARG A 168 -5.85 -21.17 -17.90
CA ARG A 168 -4.63 -20.50 -18.37
C ARG A 168 -4.38 -19.13 -17.71
N ARG A 169 -5.46 -18.49 -17.22
CA ARG A 169 -5.33 -17.21 -16.50
C ARG A 169 -4.55 -17.33 -15.19
N ALA A 170 -4.53 -18.52 -14.62
CA ALA A 170 -3.99 -18.78 -13.30
C ALA A 170 -2.61 -19.48 -13.32
N THR A 171 -2.09 -19.82 -14.49
CA THR A 171 -0.74 -20.39 -14.70
C THR A 171 0.17 -19.41 -15.34
#